data_90a7e10b2aed41a36bb61dd2fe01718d
#
_entry.id   90a7e10b2aed41a36bb61dd2fe01718d
#
_cell.length_a   1.000
_cell.length_b   1.000
_cell.length_c   1.000
_cell.angle_alpha   90.00
_cell.angle_beta   90.00
_cell.angle_gamma   90.00
#
_symmetry.space_group_name_H-M   'P 1'
#
loop_
_entity.id
_entity.type
_entity.pdbx_description
1 polymer ?
#
loop_
_entity_poly.entity_id
_entity_poly.type
_entity_poly.pdbx_seq_one_letter_code
_entity_poly.pdbx_strand_id
1 'polypeptide(L)'
;MNELTQQENINSNVAVFSRQSLAAVQTFSQVMASGMATVPEHLRGNPSDCMAITMQAMQWQMNPYAVAQKTFVVNGVLGYEAQLVNAVISTRGPLTGRIEYDWFGPWEKIIGKFEIRKSDKGKEYRVPGWKLADENGIGVRVQATLRGESKPRVLELLLAQARTRNSTLWTDDPRQQLAYLALKRWARLYCPEVILGVYTRDELDETQEKIINPVQEHKNTSACRAERETTIIEQDAGENWIDAFRERIEQAQSTGETTALRQEVEDHKNTLGALGDAANLLI
;
A
#
# COMPACT_ATOMS: atom_id res chain seq x y z
N MET A 1 -37.89 -8.46 0.23
CA MET A 1 -37.01 -8.10 -0.89
C MET A 1 -35.54 -7.87 -0.48
N ASN A 2 -35.19 -7.79 0.85
CA ASN A 2 -33.81 -7.50 1.30
C ASN A 2 -32.91 -8.74 1.49
N GLU A 3 -33.46 -9.94 1.68
CA GLU A 3 -32.64 -11.13 1.96
C GLU A 3 -31.97 -11.70 0.68
N LEU A 4 -32.65 -11.65 -0.45
CA LEU A 4 -32.09 -12.11 -1.73
C LEU A 4 -30.91 -11.25 -2.21
N THR A 5 -30.93 -9.94 -1.95
CA THR A 5 -29.85 -9.02 -2.34
C THR A 5 -28.59 -9.19 -1.46
N GLN A 6 -28.75 -9.58 -0.19
CA GLN A 6 -27.62 -9.88 0.68
C GLN A 6 -26.95 -11.23 0.35
N GLN A 7 -27.76 -12.22 -0.03
CA GLN A 7 -27.25 -13.54 -0.45
C GLN A 7 -26.48 -13.48 -1.77
N GLU A 8 -26.91 -12.65 -2.73
CA GLU A 8 -26.17 -12.43 -3.99
C GLU A 8 -24.81 -11.75 -3.77
N ASN A 9 -24.70 -10.79 -2.83
CA ASN A 9 -23.44 -10.14 -2.52
C ASN A 9 -22.43 -11.06 -1.81
N ILE A 10 -22.88 -11.92 -0.91
CA ILE A 10 -22.03 -12.92 -0.24
C ILE A 10 -21.55 -13.97 -1.25
N ASN A 11 -22.43 -14.42 -2.15
CA ASN A 11 -22.08 -15.38 -3.19
C ASN A 11 -21.11 -14.80 -4.24
N SER A 12 -21.19 -13.50 -4.55
CA SER A 12 -20.28 -12.88 -5.51
C SER A 12 -18.85 -12.80 -4.98
N ASN A 13 -18.64 -12.50 -3.70
CA ASN A 13 -17.32 -12.47 -3.09
C ASN A 13 -16.69 -13.88 -2.99
N VAL A 14 -17.48 -14.88 -2.65
CA VAL A 14 -17.02 -16.28 -2.64
C VAL A 14 -16.72 -16.80 -4.05
N ALA A 15 -17.51 -16.39 -5.04
CA ALA A 15 -17.31 -16.80 -6.43
C ALA A 15 -15.98 -16.25 -7.03
N VAL A 16 -15.54 -15.07 -6.62
CA VAL A 16 -14.25 -14.49 -7.07
C VAL A 16 -13.07 -15.34 -6.61
N PHE A 17 -13.13 -15.96 -5.43
CA PHE A 17 -12.07 -16.81 -4.87
C PHE A 17 -12.26 -18.31 -5.22
N SER A 18 -13.17 -18.66 -6.11
CA SER A 18 -13.25 -20.04 -6.61
C SER A 18 -11.99 -20.42 -7.38
N ARG A 19 -11.60 -21.70 -7.34
CA ARG A 19 -10.42 -22.20 -8.08
C ARG A 19 -10.48 -21.85 -9.57
N GLN A 20 -11.66 -21.94 -10.16
CA GLN A 20 -11.88 -21.63 -11.57
C GLN A 20 -11.72 -20.14 -11.88
N SER A 21 -12.25 -19.27 -11.04
CA SER A 21 -12.11 -17.81 -11.16
C SER A 21 -10.66 -17.38 -10.99
N LEU A 22 -9.95 -17.93 -10.01
CA LEU A 22 -8.54 -17.63 -9.80
C LEU A 22 -7.67 -18.07 -10.98
N ALA A 23 -7.92 -19.24 -11.58
CA ALA A 23 -7.19 -19.69 -12.77
C ALA A 23 -7.44 -18.78 -13.97
N ALA A 24 -8.68 -18.31 -14.17
CA ALA A 24 -9.03 -17.37 -15.23
C ALA A 24 -8.32 -16.00 -15.00
N VAL A 25 -8.32 -15.49 -13.78
CA VAL A 25 -7.63 -14.25 -13.41
C VAL A 25 -6.13 -14.40 -13.62
N GLN A 26 -5.54 -15.52 -13.24
CA GLN A 26 -4.11 -15.80 -13.46
C GLN A 26 -3.76 -15.81 -14.95
N THR A 27 -4.53 -16.49 -15.79
CA THR A 27 -4.33 -16.51 -17.24
C THR A 27 -4.47 -15.11 -17.84
N PHE A 28 -5.48 -14.35 -17.44
CA PHE A 28 -5.66 -12.96 -17.85
C PHE A 28 -4.47 -12.08 -17.46
N SER A 29 -3.98 -12.24 -16.23
CA SER A 29 -2.85 -11.46 -15.70
C SER A 29 -1.54 -11.75 -16.43
N GLN A 30 -1.32 -12.99 -16.91
CA GLN A 30 -0.19 -13.33 -17.75
C GLN A 30 -0.27 -12.59 -19.11
N VAL A 31 -1.45 -12.58 -19.73
CA VAL A 31 -1.68 -11.83 -20.98
C VAL A 31 -1.48 -10.33 -20.73
N MET A 32 -2.03 -9.80 -19.64
CA MET A 32 -1.89 -8.40 -19.28
C MET A 32 -0.41 -7.99 -19.09
N ALA A 33 0.37 -8.81 -18.38
CA ALA A 33 1.79 -8.57 -18.13
C ALA A 33 2.65 -8.60 -19.41
N SER A 34 2.21 -9.30 -20.46
CA SER A 34 2.89 -9.34 -21.75
C SER A 34 2.65 -8.07 -22.60
N GLY A 35 1.75 -7.19 -22.17
CA GLY A 35 1.41 -5.95 -22.87
C GLY A 35 2.54 -4.92 -22.79
N MET A 36 2.93 -4.34 -23.93
CA MET A 36 3.99 -3.31 -24.01
C MET A 36 3.46 -1.89 -23.95
N ALA A 37 2.30 -1.61 -24.54
CA ALA A 37 1.70 -0.28 -24.59
C ALA A 37 0.47 -0.12 -23.70
N THR A 38 -0.18 -1.23 -23.37
CA THR A 38 -1.47 -1.25 -22.66
C THR A 38 -1.33 -1.22 -21.14
N VAL A 39 -0.14 -1.51 -20.62
CA VAL A 39 0.16 -1.47 -19.17
C VAL A 39 1.35 -0.58 -18.89
N PRO A 40 1.39 0.08 -17.71
CA PRO A 40 2.55 0.83 -17.25
C PRO A 40 3.80 -0.05 -17.14
N GLU A 41 4.96 0.59 -17.22
CA GLU A 41 6.26 -0.09 -17.23
C GLU A 41 6.46 -1.04 -16.04
N HIS A 42 6.07 -0.62 -14.83
CA HIS A 42 6.23 -1.42 -13.61
C HIS A 42 5.41 -2.70 -13.58
N LEU A 43 4.42 -2.86 -14.47
CA LEU A 43 3.60 -4.06 -14.59
C LEU A 43 4.03 -5.00 -15.71
N ARG A 44 4.91 -4.52 -16.61
CA ARG A 44 5.38 -5.34 -17.74
C ARG A 44 6.25 -6.49 -17.25
N GLY A 45 5.94 -7.70 -17.69
CA GLY A 45 6.63 -8.90 -17.25
C GLY A 45 6.32 -9.33 -15.81
N ASN A 46 5.33 -8.72 -15.14
CA ASN A 46 4.99 -8.92 -13.74
C ASN A 46 3.56 -9.48 -13.57
N PRO A 47 3.33 -10.78 -13.83
CA PRO A 47 1.99 -11.36 -13.76
C PRO A 47 1.37 -11.29 -12.36
N SER A 48 2.19 -11.35 -11.30
CA SER A 48 1.72 -11.29 -9.91
C SER A 48 1.11 -9.94 -9.57
N ASP A 49 1.77 -8.83 -9.96
CA ASP A 49 1.26 -7.49 -9.75
C ASP A 49 0.03 -7.22 -10.65
N CYS A 50 0.06 -7.71 -11.90
CA CYS A 50 -1.10 -7.67 -12.77
C CYS A 50 -2.30 -8.43 -12.17
N MET A 51 -2.06 -9.57 -11.50
CA MET A 51 -3.11 -10.34 -10.82
C MET A 51 -3.72 -9.55 -9.66
N ALA A 52 -2.89 -8.94 -8.82
CA ALA A 52 -3.36 -8.12 -7.70
C ALA A 52 -4.22 -6.94 -8.19
N ILE A 53 -3.78 -6.24 -9.24
CA ILE A 53 -4.54 -5.14 -9.84
C ILE A 53 -5.83 -5.64 -10.49
N THR A 54 -5.81 -6.79 -11.15
CA THR A 54 -7.01 -7.38 -11.77
C THR A 54 -8.05 -7.73 -10.71
N MET A 55 -7.63 -8.33 -9.59
CA MET A 55 -8.53 -8.63 -8.47
C MET A 55 -9.09 -7.36 -7.83
N GLN A 56 -8.26 -6.34 -7.66
CA GLN A 56 -8.71 -5.04 -7.15
C GLN A 56 -9.72 -4.37 -8.10
N ALA A 57 -9.45 -4.42 -9.41
CA ALA A 57 -10.36 -3.90 -10.44
C ALA A 57 -11.71 -4.65 -10.45
N MET A 58 -11.69 -5.98 -10.29
CA MET A 58 -12.90 -6.79 -10.16
C MET A 58 -13.73 -6.40 -8.94
N GLN A 59 -13.08 -6.19 -7.79
CA GLN A 59 -13.74 -5.71 -6.57
C GLN A 59 -14.42 -4.34 -6.80
N TRP A 60 -13.79 -3.46 -7.55
CA TRP A 60 -14.35 -2.16 -7.93
C TRP A 60 -15.30 -2.22 -9.12
N GLN A 61 -15.45 -3.40 -9.78
CA GLN A 61 -16.19 -3.57 -11.02
C GLN A 61 -15.75 -2.58 -12.10
N MET A 62 -14.44 -2.40 -12.23
CA MET A 62 -13.78 -1.54 -13.22
C MET A 62 -12.94 -2.37 -14.18
N ASN A 63 -12.64 -1.81 -15.35
CA ASN A 63 -11.73 -2.45 -16.30
C ASN A 63 -10.32 -2.54 -15.74
N PRO A 64 -9.69 -3.75 -15.67
CA PRO A 64 -8.34 -3.92 -15.11
C PRO A 64 -7.27 -3.07 -15.80
N TYR A 65 -7.33 -2.92 -17.12
CA TYR A 65 -6.37 -2.06 -17.84
C TYR A 65 -6.53 -0.58 -17.48
N ALA A 66 -7.77 -0.11 -17.30
CA ALA A 66 -8.01 1.28 -16.88
C ALA A 66 -7.47 1.53 -15.45
N VAL A 67 -7.66 0.56 -14.55
CA VAL A 67 -7.10 0.62 -13.20
C VAL A 67 -5.57 0.60 -13.26
N ALA A 68 -4.97 -0.31 -14.02
CA ALA A 68 -3.53 -0.42 -14.18
C ALA A 68 -2.87 0.88 -14.65
N GLN A 69 -3.48 1.56 -15.64
CA GLN A 69 -2.98 2.85 -16.16
C GLN A 69 -2.96 3.97 -15.10
N LYS A 70 -3.63 3.76 -13.97
CA LYS A 70 -3.73 4.70 -12.86
C LYS A 70 -2.98 4.23 -11.62
N THR A 71 -2.02 3.32 -11.81
CA THR A 71 -1.12 2.84 -10.75
C THR A 71 0.29 3.38 -10.93
N PHE A 72 1.02 3.44 -9.84
CA PHE A 72 2.44 3.78 -9.79
C PHE A 72 3.10 3.06 -8.62
N VAL A 73 4.42 3.04 -8.57
CA VAL A 73 5.19 2.46 -7.45
C VAL A 73 6.06 3.53 -6.81
N VAL A 74 6.02 3.63 -5.49
CA VAL A 74 6.89 4.48 -4.68
C VAL A 74 7.50 3.63 -3.57
N ASN A 75 8.82 3.58 -3.49
CA ASN A 75 9.57 2.81 -2.48
C ASN A 75 9.12 1.33 -2.39
N GLY A 76 8.81 0.69 -3.54
CA GLY A 76 8.34 -0.68 -3.60
C GLY A 76 6.86 -0.90 -3.23
N VAL A 77 6.13 0.16 -2.90
CA VAL A 77 4.70 0.10 -2.57
C VAL A 77 3.86 0.56 -3.75
N LEU A 78 2.86 -0.24 -4.11
CA LEU A 78 1.89 0.09 -5.15
C LEU A 78 0.95 1.20 -4.66
N GLY A 79 0.85 2.27 -5.44
CA GLY A 79 -0.05 3.38 -5.22
C GLY A 79 -1.02 3.59 -6.38
N TYR A 80 -2.04 4.40 -6.13
CA TYR A 80 -3.11 4.71 -7.08
C TYR A 80 -3.24 6.23 -7.25
N GLU A 81 -3.45 6.67 -8.49
CA GLU A 81 -3.68 8.08 -8.76
C GLU A 81 -4.96 8.59 -8.06
N ALA A 82 -4.92 9.81 -7.57
CA ALA A 82 -6.05 10.46 -6.89
C ALA A 82 -7.33 10.49 -7.74
N GLN A 83 -7.19 10.57 -9.07
CA GLN A 83 -8.31 10.50 -10.00
C GLN A 83 -9.04 9.14 -9.92
N LEU A 84 -8.30 8.02 -9.88
CA LEU A 84 -8.89 6.69 -9.74
C LEU A 84 -9.57 6.54 -8.38
N VAL A 85 -8.89 6.95 -7.31
CA VAL A 85 -9.47 6.91 -5.95
C VAL A 85 -10.79 7.67 -5.88
N ASN A 86 -10.84 8.85 -6.51
CA ASN A 86 -12.06 9.65 -6.60
C ASN A 86 -13.18 8.91 -7.37
N ALA A 87 -12.83 8.30 -8.50
CA ALA A 87 -13.80 7.51 -9.29
C ALA A 87 -14.34 6.31 -8.50
N VAL A 88 -13.48 5.61 -7.76
CA VAL A 88 -13.88 4.48 -6.89
C VAL A 88 -14.84 4.94 -5.80
N ILE A 89 -14.51 6.00 -5.06
CA ILE A 89 -15.38 6.52 -4.00
C ILE A 89 -16.74 6.93 -4.57
N SER A 90 -16.74 7.63 -5.71
CA SER A 90 -17.97 8.13 -6.35
C SER A 90 -18.88 7.02 -6.88
N THR A 91 -18.30 5.87 -7.29
CA THR A 91 -19.06 4.78 -7.90
C THR A 91 -19.34 3.61 -6.98
N ARG A 92 -18.50 3.39 -5.97
CA ARG A 92 -18.55 2.25 -5.04
C ARG A 92 -18.83 2.65 -3.60
N GLY A 93 -18.71 3.93 -3.27
CA GLY A 93 -19.12 4.43 -1.96
C GLY A 93 -20.60 4.12 -1.69
N PRO A 94 -20.97 3.86 -0.43
CA PRO A 94 -22.36 3.62 -0.05
C PRO A 94 -23.16 4.93 -0.05
N LEU A 95 -23.16 5.65 -1.19
CA LEU A 95 -23.75 6.97 -1.34
C LEU A 95 -25.18 6.88 -1.85
N THR A 96 -26.04 7.82 -1.39
CA THR A 96 -27.41 7.97 -1.89
C THR A 96 -27.50 8.87 -3.11
N GLY A 97 -26.52 9.80 -3.24
CA GLY A 97 -26.46 10.79 -4.31
C GLY A 97 -25.03 11.06 -4.76
N ARG A 98 -24.86 12.14 -5.49
CA ARG A 98 -23.53 12.59 -5.91
C ARG A 98 -22.85 13.33 -4.78
N ILE A 99 -21.51 13.33 -4.81
CA ILE A 99 -20.65 14.11 -3.93
C ILE A 99 -20.76 15.57 -4.35
N GLU A 100 -20.96 16.46 -3.38
CA GLU A 100 -21.04 17.88 -3.58
C GLU A 100 -19.79 18.57 -3.04
N TYR A 101 -19.35 19.61 -3.75
CA TYR A 101 -18.18 20.40 -3.40
C TYR A 101 -18.59 21.87 -3.32
N ASP A 102 -18.30 22.50 -2.20
CA ASP A 102 -18.48 23.92 -1.96
C ASP A 102 -17.12 24.57 -1.67
N TRP A 103 -16.66 25.44 -2.59
CA TRP A 103 -15.40 26.15 -2.46
C TRP A 103 -15.61 27.49 -1.79
N PHE A 104 -14.82 27.77 -0.79
CA PHE A 104 -14.90 29.01 -0.04
C PHE A 104 -13.54 29.72 0.06
N GLY A 105 -13.57 31.01 0.42
CA GLY A 105 -12.38 31.84 0.57
C GLY A 105 -11.92 32.53 -0.72
N PRO A 106 -10.88 33.36 -0.63
CA PRO A 106 -10.41 34.24 -1.70
C PRO A 106 -9.51 33.51 -2.71
N TRP A 107 -10.07 32.58 -3.49
CA TRP A 107 -9.36 31.76 -4.48
C TRP A 107 -8.64 32.57 -5.56
N GLU A 108 -9.04 33.82 -5.82
CA GLU A 108 -8.38 34.75 -6.75
C GLU A 108 -6.95 35.11 -6.35
N LYS A 109 -6.57 34.89 -5.08
CA LYS A 109 -5.18 35.05 -4.62
C LYS A 109 -4.27 33.93 -5.06
N ILE A 110 -4.83 32.76 -5.42
CA ILE A 110 -4.13 31.53 -5.73
C ILE A 110 -4.20 31.20 -7.23
N ILE A 111 -5.42 31.23 -7.79
CA ILE A 111 -5.67 30.79 -9.17
C ILE A 111 -4.90 31.65 -10.16
N GLY A 112 -4.13 30.99 -11.04
CA GLY A 112 -3.33 31.67 -12.08
C GLY A 112 -2.05 32.33 -11.55
N LYS A 113 -1.73 32.17 -10.26
CA LYS A 113 -0.47 32.69 -9.69
C LYS A 113 0.59 31.58 -9.70
N PHE A 114 1.57 31.70 -10.57
CA PHE A 114 2.69 30.74 -10.67
C PHE A 114 3.98 31.43 -11.06
N GLU A 115 5.10 30.79 -10.72
CA GLU A 115 6.43 31.11 -11.21
C GLU A 115 6.93 29.98 -12.11
N ILE A 116 7.70 30.30 -13.13
CA ILE A 116 8.36 29.33 -13.99
C ILE A 116 9.77 29.10 -13.46
N ARG A 117 10.11 27.84 -13.20
CA ARG A 117 11.46 27.40 -12.83
C ARG A 117 12.00 26.43 -13.86
N LYS A 118 13.32 26.32 -13.94
CA LYS A 118 14.01 25.35 -14.79
C LYS A 118 14.62 24.26 -13.91
N SER A 119 14.43 23.01 -14.33
CA SER A 119 15.14 21.87 -13.73
C SER A 119 16.60 21.83 -14.20
N ASP A 120 17.43 21.03 -13.52
CA ASP A 120 18.84 20.80 -13.91
C ASP A 120 18.99 20.27 -15.35
N LYS A 121 17.95 19.62 -15.88
CA LYS A 121 17.87 19.13 -17.26
C LYS A 121 17.32 20.16 -18.24
N GLY A 122 17.16 21.43 -17.83
CA GLY A 122 16.67 22.52 -18.67
C GLY A 122 15.17 22.53 -18.94
N LYS A 123 14.41 21.59 -18.39
CA LYS A 123 12.94 21.53 -18.54
C LYS A 123 12.27 22.57 -17.65
N GLU A 124 11.42 23.40 -18.22
CA GLU A 124 10.62 24.37 -17.49
C GLU A 124 9.44 23.67 -16.78
N TYR A 125 9.16 24.10 -15.54
CA TYR A 125 8.03 23.66 -14.75
C TYR A 125 7.47 24.80 -13.91
N ARG A 126 6.17 24.73 -13.57
CA ARG A 126 5.48 25.73 -12.77
C ARG A 126 5.54 25.39 -11.30
N VAL A 127 5.76 26.40 -10.48
CA VAL A 127 5.65 26.32 -9.02
C VAL A 127 4.68 27.38 -8.51
N PRO A 128 4.09 27.22 -7.31
CA PRO A 128 3.23 28.23 -6.73
C PRO A 128 3.92 29.60 -6.65
N GLY A 129 3.27 30.63 -7.22
CA GLY A 129 3.69 32.03 -7.17
C GLY A 129 2.99 32.82 -6.07
N TRP A 130 2.36 32.16 -5.12
CA TRP A 130 1.71 32.77 -3.96
C TRP A 130 2.41 32.38 -2.66
N LYS A 131 2.16 33.14 -1.60
CA LYS A 131 2.71 32.89 -0.27
C LYS A 131 1.75 32.03 0.55
N LEU A 132 2.25 31.34 1.57
CA LEU A 132 1.41 30.55 2.50
C LEU A 132 0.34 31.40 3.19
N ALA A 133 0.60 32.68 3.44
CA ALA A 133 -0.37 33.61 4.01
C ALA A 133 -1.59 33.85 3.10
N ASP A 134 -1.41 33.75 1.78
CA ASP A 134 -2.47 33.91 0.79
C ASP A 134 -3.47 32.74 0.80
N GLU A 135 -3.07 31.60 1.37
CA GLU A 135 -3.91 30.40 1.52
C GLU A 135 -4.89 30.48 2.69
N ASN A 136 -4.77 31.48 3.56
CA ASN A 136 -5.61 31.62 4.74
C ASN A 136 -7.09 31.79 4.37
N GLY A 137 -7.92 30.94 4.97
CA GLY A 137 -9.37 30.95 4.76
C GLY A 137 -9.82 30.36 3.42
N ILE A 138 -8.90 29.83 2.59
CA ILE A 138 -9.22 29.14 1.35
C ILE A 138 -9.42 27.65 1.63
N GLY A 139 -10.52 27.08 1.14
CA GLY A 139 -10.80 25.66 1.36
C GLY A 139 -11.91 25.11 0.46
N VAL A 140 -12.21 23.85 0.72
CA VAL A 140 -13.34 23.14 0.12
C VAL A 140 -14.11 22.41 1.22
N ARG A 141 -15.42 22.43 1.12
CA ARG A 141 -16.33 21.58 1.88
C ARG A 141 -16.82 20.49 0.97
N VAL A 142 -16.61 19.24 1.38
CA VAL A 142 -17.09 18.03 0.70
C VAL A 142 -18.23 17.46 1.52
N GLN A 143 -19.33 17.15 0.85
CA GLN A 143 -20.46 16.52 1.51
C GLN A 143 -21.08 15.44 0.64
N ALA A 144 -21.53 14.37 1.28
CA ALA A 144 -22.29 13.29 0.66
C ALA A 144 -23.15 12.59 1.72
N THR A 145 -24.27 12.03 1.30
CA THR A 145 -25.18 11.29 2.18
C THR A 145 -24.95 9.80 2.01
N LEU A 146 -24.67 9.08 3.11
CA LEU A 146 -24.53 7.63 3.11
C LEU A 146 -25.92 6.96 3.04
N ARG A 147 -25.97 5.75 2.50
CA ARG A 147 -27.20 4.95 2.47
C ARG A 147 -27.69 4.70 3.89
N GLY A 148 -28.97 4.92 4.11
CA GLY A 148 -29.60 4.79 5.44
C GLY A 148 -29.47 6.01 6.33
N GLU A 149 -28.75 7.04 5.90
CA GLU A 149 -28.68 8.32 6.63
C GLU A 149 -29.58 9.38 6.00
N SER A 150 -30.12 10.26 6.83
CA SER A 150 -30.98 11.37 6.40
C SER A 150 -30.23 12.69 6.25
N LYS A 151 -29.00 12.78 6.78
CA LYS A 151 -28.18 13.98 6.75
C LYS A 151 -26.85 13.72 6.06
N PRO A 152 -26.33 14.68 5.28
CA PRO A 152 -25.02 14.53 4.66
C PRO A 152 -23.91 14.51 5.71
N ARG A 153 -22.89 13.71 5.47
CA ARG A 153 -21.60 13.77 6.15
C ARG A 153 -20.75 14.84 5.50
N VAL A 154 -20.25 15.74 6.28
CA VAL A 154 -19.51 16.92 5.81
C VAL A 154 -18.07 16.86 6.30
N LEU A 155 -17.14 17.16 5.41
CA LEU A 155 -15.72 17.38 5.74
C LEU A 155 -15.28 18.70 5.12
N GLU A 156 -14.68 19.55 5.92
CA GLU A 156 -14.05 20.79 5.47
C GLU A 156 -12.54 20.65 5.48
N LEU A 157 -11.89 21.08 4.40
CA LEU A 157 -10.45 21.02 4.24
C LEU A 157 -9.92 22.38 3.75
N LEU A 158 -9.05 22.99 4.55
CA LEU A 158 -8.34 24.20 4.16
C LEU A 158 -7.15 23.89 3.25
N LEU A 159 -6.85 24.75 2.28
CA LEU A 159 -5.69 24.63 1.40
C LEU A 159 -4.38 24.56 2.19
N ALA A 160 -4.27 25.34 3.25
CA ALA A 160 -3.12 25.33 4.15
C ALA A 160 -2.88 23.99 4.86
N GLN A 161 -3.87 23.09 4.92
CA GLN A 161 -3.74 21.74 5.49
C GLN A 161 -3.20 20.69 4.49
N ALA A 162 -3.19 21.04 3.20
CA ALA A 162 -2.60 20.20 2.14
C ALA A 162 -1.08 20.43 2.11
N ARG A 163 -0.33 19.75 2.97
CA ARG A 163 1.13 19.98 3.14
C ARG A 163 1.98 19.29 2.10
N THR A 164 1.63 18.05 1.72
CA THR A 164 2.36 17.27 0.72
C THR A 164 1.81 17.59 -0.67
N ARG A 165 2.58 18.34 -1.47
CA ARG A 165 2.16 18.83 -2.80
C ARG A 165 3.18 18.43 -3.87
N ASN A 166 3.27 17.14 -4.15
CA ASN A 166 4.30 16.57 -5.04
C ASN A 166 3.92 16.61 -6.53
N SER A 167 2.82 17.24 -6.88
CA SER A 167 2.37 17.38 -8.27
C SER A 167 2.37 18.83 -8.71
N THR A 168 2.82 19.11 -9.93
CA THR A 168 2.70 20.42 -10.58
C THR A 168 1.24 20.87 -10.76
N LEU A 169 0.30 19.92 -10.75
CA LEU A 169 -1.13 20.20 -10.81
C LEU A 169 -1.64 21.02 -9.61
N TRP A 170 -0.95 21.03 -8.47
CA TRP A 170 -1.27 21.95 -7.38
C TRP A 170 -1.11 23.43 -7.76
N THR A 171 -0.29 23.70 -8.76
CA THR A 171 -0.12 25.05 -9.30
C THR A 171 -1.09 25.35 -10.44
N ASP A 172 -1.35 24.35 -11.30
CA ASP A 172 -2.19 24.52 -12.48
C ASP A 172 -3.69 24.47 -12.14
N ASP A 173 -4.11 23.51 -11.29
CA ASP A 173 -5.49 23.37 -10.82
C ASP A 173 -5.53 23.01 -9.32
N PRO A 174 -5.29 23.98 -8.43
CA PRO A 174 -5.30 23.75 -6.99
C PRO A 174 -6.69 23.37 -6.46
N ARG A 175 -7.78 23.79 -7.12
CA ARG A 175 -9.14 23.39 -6.73
C ARG A 175 -9.35 21.89 -6.91
N GLN A 176 -9.02 21.35 -8.07
CA GLN A 176 -9.16 19.93 -8.35
C GLN A 176 -8.33 19.07 -7.38
N GLN A 177 -7.08 19.48 -7.14
CA GLN A 177 -6.20 18.75 -6.22
C GLN A 177 -6.72 18.76 -4.79
N LEU A 178 -7.22 19.91 -4.32
CA LEU A 178 -7.81 20.01 -2.99
C LEU A 178 -9.09 19.17 -2.88
N ALA A 179 -9.94 19.16 -3.93
CA ALA A 179 -11.14 18.32 -3.97
C ALA A 179 -10.80 16.83 -3.87
N TYR A 180 -9.79 16.35 -4.62
CA TYR A 180 -9.36 14.96 -4.56
C TYR A 180 -8.84 14.56 -3.16
N LEU A 181 -8.03 15.42 -2.56
CA LEU A 181 -7.53 15.21 -1.20
C LEU A 181 -8.67 15.21 -0.17
N ALA A 182 -9.59 16.17 -0.28
CA ALA A 182 -10.73 16.29 0.63
C ALA A 182 -11.66 15.07 0.53
N LEU A 183 -11.97 14.60 -0.68
CA LEU A 183 -12.80 13.41 -0.87
C LEU A 183 -12.12 12.15 -0.34
N LYS A 184 -10.82 11.97 -0.58
CA LYS A 184 -10.07 10.87 0.00
C LYS A 184 -10.15 10.86 1.52
N ARG A 185 -9.90 12.01 2.17
CA ARG A 185 -9.99 12.16 3.63
C ARG A 185 -11.42 11.92 4.13
N TRP A 186 -12.42 12.40 3.40
CA TRP A 186 -13.82 12.14 3.69
C TRP A 186 -14.12 10.64 3.66
N ALA A 187 -13.68 9.94 2.63
CA ALA A 187 -13.93 8.50 2.49
C ALA A 187 -13.19 7.69 3.58
N ARG A 188 -11.96 8.05 3.91
CA ARG A 188 -11.23 7.39 5.02
C ARG A 188 -11.93 7.55 6.37
N LEU A 189 -12.70 8.61 6.55
CA LEU A 189 -13.40 8.88 7.79
C LEU A 189 -14.78 8.21 7.85
N TYR A 190 -15.51 8.18 6.73
CA TYR A 190 -16.93 7.80 6.74
C TYR A 190 -17.25 6.49 5.99
N CYS A 191 -16.38 6.04 5.09
CA CYS A 191 -16.51 4.76 4.36
C CYS A 191 -15.13 4.19 3.99
N PRO A 192 -14.28 3.91 5.01
CA PRO A 192 -12.89 3.47 4.78
C PRO A 192 -12.79 2.16 4.01
N GLU A 193 -13.80 1.29 4.09
CA GLU A 193 -13.86 0.00 3.40
C GLU A 193 -13.77 0.12 1.87
N VAL A 194 -14.18 1.26 1.31
CA VAL A 194 -14.16 1.51 -0.14
C VAL A 194 -12.74 1.63 -0.69
N ILE A 195 -11.84 2.17 0.13
CA ILE A 195 -10.45 2.45 -0.24
C ILE A 195 -9.44 1.80 0.72
N LEU A 196 -9.82 0.67 1.33
CA LEU A 196 -8.92 -0.09 2.18
C LEU A 196 -7.76 -0.66 1.35
N GLY A 197 -6.52 -0.47 1.83
CA GLY A 197 -5.32 -0.90 1.11
C GLY A 197 -4.95 -0.04 -0.10
N VAL A 198 -5.64 1.07 -0.33
CA VAL A 198 -5.40 2.00 -1.44
C VAL A 198 -4.62 3.20 -0.93
N TYR A 199 -3.43 3.43 -1.50
CA TYR A 199 -2.57 4.55 -1.14
C TYR A 199 -2.41 5.51 -2.31
N THR A 200 -2.39 6.80 -2.03
CA THR A 200 -2.06 7.84 -3.00
C THR A 200 -0.64 8.36 -2.77
N ARG A 201 -0.08 9.08 -3.75
CA ARG A 201 1.32 9.53 -3.71
C ARG A 201 1.66 10.33 -2.46
N ASP A 202 0.77 11.22 -2.02
CA ASP A 202 0.95 12.03 -0.82
C ASP A 202 1.06 11.18 0.46
N GLU A 203 0.42 10.02 0.50
CA GLU A 203 0.49 9.09 1.63
C GLU A 203 1.78 8.25 1.63
N LEU A 204 2.29 7.89 0.45
CA LEU A 204 3.52 7.10 0.33
C LEU A 204 4.78 7.94 0.48
N ASP A 205 4.75 9.21 0.11
CA ASP A 205 5.87 10.14 0.27
C ASP A 205 6.04 10.59 1.75
N GLU A 206 4.98 10.49 2.57
CA GLU A 206 5.02 10.80 4.01
C GLU A 206 5.64 9.68 4.86
N THR A 207 5.84 8.49 4.31
CA THR A 207 6.32 7.30 5.03
C THR A 207 7.83 7.28 5.34
N GLN A 208 8.53 8.41 5.35
CA GLN A 208 9.70 8.50 6.22
C GLN A 208 9.18 8.60 7.66
N GLU A 209 9.23 7.48 8.38
CA GLU A 209 8.97 7.45 9.82
C GLU A 209 9.82 8.54 10.49
N LYS A 210 9.21 9.68 10.77
CA LYS A 210 9.78 10.61 11.73
C LYS A 210 9.66 9.92 13.07
N ILE A 211 10.77 9.47 13.61
CA ILE A 211 10.86 9.05 15.01
C ILE A 211 10.51 10.29 15.84
N ILE A 212 9.24 10.39 16.23
CA ILE A 212 8.69 11.56 16.96
C ILE A 212 9.28 11.63 18.37
N ASN A 213 9.69 10.48 18.91
CA ASN A 213 10.49 10.37 20.13
C ASN A 213 11.80 9.67 19.76
N PRO A 214 12.88 10.40 19.45
CA PRO A 214 14.20 9.78 19.38
C PRO A 214 14.45 9.20 20.77
N VAL A 215 14.50 7.86 20.85
CA VAL A 215 15.07 7.19 22.00
C VAL A 215 16.44 7.85 22.16
N GLN A 216 16.66 8.54 23.30
CA GLN A 216 17.99 9.08 23.61
C GLN A 216 18.93 7.87 23.50
N GLU A 217 19.76 7.86 22.47
CA GLU A 217 20.84 6.89 22.36
C GLU A 217 21.71 7.08 23.59
N HIS A 218 21.44 6.29 24.60
CA HIS A 218 22.45 6.06 25.62
C HIS A 218 23.65 5.51 24.86
N LYS A 219 24.79 6.23 24.96
CA LYS A 219 26.10 5.86 24.39
C LYS A 219 26.60 4.54 24.97
N ASN A 220 25.92 3.44 24.68
CA ASN A 220 26.33 2.07 24.93
C ASN A 220 25.98 1.19 23.74
N THR A 221 26.23 1.70 22.51
CA THR A 221 25.94 1.02 21.26
C THR A 221 26.92 -0.11 20.91
N SER A 222 28.01 -0.27 21.66
CA SER A 222 28.95 -1.35 21.40
C SER A 222 28.46 -2.72 21.92
N ALA A 223 27.77 -2.75 23.06
CA ALA A 223 27.27 -4.00 23.64
C ALA A 223 26.05 -4.55 22.85
N CYS A 224 25.09 -3.68 22.51
CA CYS A 224 23.86 -4.11 21.79
C CYS A 224 24.13 -4.53 20.34
N ARG A 225 25.17 -3.96 19.70
CA ARG A 225 25.59 -4.37 18.37
C ARG A 225 26.33 -5.71 18.41
N ALA A 226 27.15 -5.93 19.43
CA ALA A 226 27.80 -7.21 19.65
C ALA A 226 26.81 -8.33 19.92
N GLU A 227 25.74 -8.09 20.72
CA GLU A 227 24.70 -9.07 20.99
C GLU A 227 23.87 -9.44 19.72
N ARG A 228 23.57 -8.45 18.85
CA ARG A 228 22.88 -8.74 17.56
C ARG A 228 23.78 -9.46 16.58
N GLU A 229 25.04 -9.09 16.48
CA GLU A 229 26.01 -9.79 15.62
C GLU A 229 26.28 -11.21 16.14
N THR A 230 26.34 -11.42 17.45
CA THR A 230 26.49 -12.75 18.05
C THR A 230 25.26 -13.63 17.79
N THR A 231 24.04 -13.08 17.93
CA THR A 231 22.81 -13.83 17.68
C THR A 231 22.67 -14.23 16.20
N ILE A 232 23.06 -13.37 15.25
CA ILE A 232 23.05 -13.70 13.82
C ILE A 232 24.13 -14.74 13.50
N ILE A 233 25.33 -14.65 14.09
CA ILE A 233 26.39 -15.62 13.88
C ILE A 233 26.03 -16.98 14.50
N GLU A 234 25.37 -17.01 15.66
CA GLU A 234 24.89 -18.24 16.28
C GLU A 234 23.74 -18.89 15.49
N GLN A 235 22.83 -18.10 14.89
CA GLN A 235 21.78 -18.63 14.01
C GLN A 235 22.37 -19.22 12.72
N ASP A 236 23.27 -18.51 12.06
CA ASP A 236 23.93 -18.98 10.83
C ASP A 236 24.79 -20.24 11.09
N ALA A 237 25.47 -20.31 12.23
CA ALA A 237 26.21 -21.49 12.66
C ALA A 237 25.29 -22.68 12.99
N GLY A 238 24.09 -22.40 13.55
CA GLY A 238 23.11 -23.42 13.87
C GLY A 238 22.43 -24.00 12.63
N GLU A 239 22.06 -23.18 11.66
CA GLU A 239 21.49 -23.63 10.38
C GLU A 239 22.50 -24.49 9.58
N ASN A 240 23.73 -24.05 9.49
CA ASN A 240 24.82 -24.84 8.87
C ASN A 240 25.04 -26.20 9.57
N TRP A 241 24.92 -26.24 10.90
CA TRP A 241 25.04 -27.47 11.66
C TRP A 241 23.89 -28.44 11.37
N ILE A 242 22.63 -27.93 11.29
CA ILE A 242 21.46 -28.76 10.99
C ILE A 242 21.56 -29.41 9.61
N ASP A 243 21.96 -28.66 8.60
CA ASP A 243 22.09 -29.20 7.24
C ASP A 243 23.22 -30.25 7.14
N ALA A 244 24.37 -29.99 7.73
CA ALA A 244 25.47 -30.97 7.82
C ALA A 244 25.06 -32.22 8.62
N PHE A 245 24.20 -32.05 9.64
CA PHE A 245 23.71 -33.16 10.45
C PHE A 245 22.68 -34.01 9.70
N ARG A 246 21.82 -33.43 8.87
CA ARG A 246 20.90 -34.15 7.97
C ARG A 246 21.66 -35.06 7.00
N GLU A 247 22.70 -34.55 6.37
CA GLU A 247 23.53 -35.36 5.47
C GLU A 247 24.15 -36.57 6.19
N ARG A 248 24.58 -36.40 7.44
CA ARG A 248 25.12 -37.48 8.26
C ARG A 248 24.09 -38.52 8.65
N ILE A 249 22.83 -38.13 8.91
CA ILE A 249 21.72 -39.05 9.15
C ILE A 249 21.42 -39.87 7.92
N GLU A 250 21.38 -39.28 6.74
CA GLU A 250 21.13 -39.97 5.48
C GLU A 250 22.24 -40.99 5.11
N GLN A 251 23.48 -40.73 5.56
CA GLN A 251 24.62 -41.56 5.31
C GLN A 251 24.84 -42.69 6.35
N ALA A 252 24.10 -42.61 7.51
CA ALA A 252 24.27 -43.60 8.58
C ALA A 252 23.73 -44.97 8.18
N GLN A 253 24.61 -45.97 8.12
CA GLN A 253 24.30 -47.34 7.68
C GLN A 253 24.21 -48.36 8.81
N SER A 254 24.50 -47.98 10.06
CA SER A 254 24.51 -48.89 11.22
C SER A 254 23.73 -48.35 12.42
N THR A 255 23.21 -49.28 13.25
CA THR A 255 22.47 -48.92 14.48
C THR A 255 23.37 -48.20 15.49
N GLY A 256 24.68 -48.46 15.49
CA GLY A 256 25.63 -47.75 16.36
C GLY A 256 25.82 -46.30 15.96
N GLU A 257 25.88 -45.99 14.67
CA GLU A 257 26.00 -44.63 14.14
C GLU A 257 24.76 -43.81 14.42
N THR A 258 23.57 -44.38 14.25
CA THR A 258 22.31 -43.69 14.58
C THR A 258 22.15 -43.38 16.07
N THR A 259 22.68 -44.23 16.96
CA THR A 259 22.70 -44.00 18.41
C THR A 259 23.64 -42.85 18.77
N ALA A 260 24.82 -42.78 18.15
CA ALA A 260 25.76 -41.67 18.35
C ALA A 260 25.18 -40.32 17.88
N LEU A 261 24.49 -40.31 16.74
CA LEU A 261 23.83 -39.11 16.20
C LEU A 261 22.69 -38.60 17.12
N ARG A 262 21.92 -39.52 17.72
CA ARG A 262 20.89 -39.15 18.73
C ARG A 262 21.50 -38.51 19.97
N GLN A 263 22.62 -39.02 20.44
CA GLN A 263 23.32 -38.41 21.59
C GLN A 263 23.81 -37.00 21.26
N GLU A 264 24.35 -36.80 20.05
CA GLU A 264 24.83 -35.51 19.60
C GLU A 264 23.66 -34.45 19.51
N VAL A 265 22.46 -34.86 19.10
CA VAL A 265 21.25 -33.99 19.13
C VAL A 265 20.90 -33.58 20.56
N GLU A 266 20.93 -34.51 21.50
CA GLU A 266 20.59 -34.25 22.90
C GLU A 266 21.60 -33.26 23.54
N ASP A 267 22.89 -33.43 23.22
CA ASP A 267 23.96 -32.54 23.69
C ASP A 267 23.84 -31.09 23.15
N HIS A 268 23.27 -30.93 21.94
CA HIS A 268 23.05 -29.63 21.30
C HIS A 268 21.62 -29.09 21.48
N LYS A 269 20.80 -29.69 22.31
CA LYS A 269 19.39 -29.38 22.51
C LYS A 269 19.13 -27.90 22.82
N ASN A 270 20.00 -27.26 23.60
CA ASN A 270 19.87 -25.83 23.93
C ASN A 270 20.07 -24.92 22.71
N THR A 271 20.96 -25.29 21.80
CA THR A 271 21.22 -24.57 20.55
C THR A 271 20.09 -24.79 19.56
N LEU A 272 19.60 -26.03 19.46
CA LEU A 272 18.48 -26.41 18.59
C LEU A 272 17.13 -25.80 19.06
N GLY A 273 16.93 -25.67 20.37
CA GLY A 273 15.74 -25.04 20.94
C GLY A 273 15.58 -23.56 20.56
N ALA A 274 16.65 -22.88 20.20
CA ALA A 274 16.61 -21.50 19.71
C ALA A 274 16.18 -21.39 18.23
N LEU A 275 16.20 -22.50 17.47
CA LEU A 275 15.90 -22.59 16.04
C LEU A 275 14.44 -23.02 15.73
N GLY A 276 13.60 -23.24 16.76
CA GLY A 276 12.17 -23.49 16.63
C GLY A 276 11.82 -24.78 15.90
N ASP A 277 10.85 -24.70 14.96
CA ASP A 277 10.27 -25.89 14.30
C ASP A 277 11.26 -26.70 13.44
N ALA A 278 12.34 -26.12 12.97
CA ALA A 278 13.35 -26.82 12.17
C ALA A 278 14.12 -27.88 12.98
N ALA A 279 14.27 -27.68 14.30
CA ALA A 279 14.92 -28.61 15.20
C ALA A 279 14.02 -29.81 15.57
N ASN A 280 12.71 -29.61 15.61
CA ASN A 280 11.73 -30.66 15.93
C ASN A 280 11.63 -31.76 14.87
N LEU A 281 12.15 -31.53 13.67
CA LEU A 281 12.18 -32.51 12.56
C LEU A 281 13.36 -33.50 12.66
N LEU A 282 14.28 -33.26 13.60
CA LEU A 282 15.47 -34.09 13.80
C LEU A 282 15.37 -35.06 15.00
N ILE A 283 14.33 -34.85 15.85
CA ILE A 283 14.04 -35.68 17.02
C ILE A 283 12.97 -36.71 16.66
#